data_15c5ab6f265de3e82177de41a245b526
#
_entry.id   15c5ab6f265de3e82177de41a245b526
#
_cell.length_a   1.000
_cell.length_b   1.000
_cell.length_c   1.000
_cell.angle_alpha   90.00
_cell.angle_beta   90.00
_cell.angle_gamma   90.00
#
_symmetry.space_group_name_H-M   'P 1'
#
loop_
_entity.id
_entity.type
_entity.pdbx_description
1 polymer ?
#
loop_
_entity_poly.entity_id
_entity_poly.type
_entity_poly.pdbx_seq_one_letter_code
_entity_poly.pdbx_strand_id
1 'polypeptide(L)'
;MKVIVVISGFTQKNHQNTGSKQLWRELRLLDDLCDGEDAIIHLKEWDSDWKSYAEYINSLEPTEVLICCYSWGGGYGMPQLSKRLQCDVSVVACDPVYHSPTILGRWWAFFDRKIKLDKNVTVVGWLSQRGDRLDGDKLIGGKSICRERTFDYDHTSIDNSPEYHQIAVLAAKTYLQT
;
A
#
# COMPACT_ATOMS: atom_id res chain seq x y z
N MET A 1 -1.92 13.62 -14.71
CA MET A 1 -2.64 12.35 -14.42
C MET A 1 -2.31 11.88 -13.01
N LYS A 2 -3.31 11.68 -12.16
CA LYS A 2 -3.15 11.17 -10.78
C LYS A 2 -3.47 9.68 -10.72
N VAL A 3 -2.65 8.89 -10.02
CA VAL A 3 -2.83 7.43 -9.91
C VAL A 3 -2.78 7.01 -8.44
N ILE A 4 -3.85 6.39 -7.96
CA ILE A 4 -3.93 5.81 -6.61
C ILE A 4 -4.12 4.30 -6.73
N VAL A 5 -3.33 3.52 -6.02
CA VAL A 5 -3.40 2.06 -6.03
C VAL A 5 -3.64 1.54 -4.62
N VAL A 6 -4.78 0.89 -4.40
CA VAL A 6 -5.03 0.13 -3.18
C VAL A 6 -4.60 -1.31 -3.40
N ILE A 7 -3.74 -1.85 -2.51
CA ILE A 7 -3.24 -3.23 -2.62
C ILE A 7 -3.73 -4.03 -1.43
N SER A 8 -4.53 -5.07 -1.71
CA SER A 8 -5.14 -5.93 -0.70
C SER A 8 -4.16 -6.91 -0.05
N GLY A 9 -4.53 -7.44 1.12
CA GLY A 9 -3.81 -8.53 1.78
C GLY A 9 -4.13 -9.91 1.21
N PHE A 10 -3.43 -10.94 1.72
CA PHE A 10 -3.46 -12.32 1.22
C PHE A 10 -4.85 -12.95 1.12
N THR A 11 -5.69 -12.82 2.12
CA THR A 11 -6.99 -13.51 2.17
C THR A 11 -8.15 -12.71 1.59
N GLN A 12 -7.91 -11.49 1.12
CA GLN A 12 -8.98 -10.54 0.81
C GLN A 12 -9.62 -10.73 -0.57
N LYS A 13 -8.99 -11.48 -1.48
CA LYS A 13 -9.42 -11.66 -2.87
C LYS A 13 -10.87 -12.09 -3.02
N ASN A 14 -11.31 -13.06 -2.22
CA ASN A 14 -12.64 -13.67 -2.32
C ASN A 14 -13.68 -13.07 -1.36
N HIS A 15 -13.31 -12.08 -0.55
CA HIS A 15 -14.21 -11.45 0.41
C HIS A 15 -14.74 -10.11 -0.14
N GLN A 16 -16.06 -9.92 -0.12
CA GLN A 16 -16.68 -8.70 -0.67
C GLN A 16 -16.51 -7.47 0.24
N ASN A 17 -16.42 -7.68 1.54
CA ASN A 17 -16.35 -6.62 2.55
C ASN A 17 -15.02 -6.70 3.32
N THR A 18 -13.93 -6.27 2.71
CA THR A 18 -12.63 -6.12 3.35
C THR A 18 -12.28 -4.65 3.50
N GLY A 19 -11.42 -4.31 4.45
CA GLY A 19 -10.99 -2.93 4.65
C GLY A 19 -10.37 -2.33 3.40
N SER A 20 -9.54 -3.08 2.68
CA SER A 20 -8.97 -2.60 1.42
C SER A 20 -10.02 -2.29 0.35
N LYS A 21 -11.11 -3.09 0.24
CA LYS A 21 -12.22 -2.82 -0.71
C LYS A 21 -13.07 -1.64 -0.26
N GLN A 22 -13.28 -1.50 1.04
CA GLN A 22 -13.98 -0.35 1.59
C GLN A 22 -13.16 0.93 1.35
N LEU A 23 -11.89 0.93 1.68
CA LEU A 23 -10.98 2.06 1.42
C LEU A 23 -10.99 2.45 -0.07
N TRP A 24 -10.89 1.48 -0.97
CA TRP A 24 -10.97 1.76 -2.41
C TRP A 24 -12.27 2.45 -2.83
N ARG A 25 -13.41 2.04 -2.25
CA ARG A 25 -14.71 2.70 -2.52
C ARG A 25 -14.71 4.13 -1.98
N GLU A 26 -14.19 4.35 -0.77
CA GLU A 26 -14.08 5.69 -0.17
C GLU A 26 -13.19 6.62 -1.01
N LEU A 27 -12.04 6.13 -1.46
CA LEU A 27 -11.12 6.91 -2.29
C LEU A 27 -11.75 7.30 -3.64
N ARG A 28 -12.53 6.42 -4.25
CA ARG A 28 -13.25 6.73 -5.49
C ARG A 28 -14.27 7.87 -5.36
N LEU A 29 -14.77 8.14 -4.16
CA LEU A 29 -15.63 9.29 -3.90
C LEU A 29 -14.85 10.62 -3.86
N LEU A 30 -13.53 10.57 -3.88
CA LEU A 30 -12.68 11.77 -3.92
C LEU A 30 -12.34 12.23 -5.34
N ASP A 31 -12.79 11.50 -6.35
CA ASP A 31 -12.49 11.80 -7.77
C ASP A 31 -12.90 13.24 -8.16
N ASP A 32 -14.02 13.73 -7.60
CA ASP A 32 -14.49 15.11 -7.78
C ASP A 32 -13.55 16.19 -7.21
N LEU A 33 -12.53 15.81 -6.42
CA LEU A 33 -11.53 16.73 -5.86
C LEU A 33 -10.35 17.01 -6.81
N CYS A 34 -10.28 16.30 -7.92
CA CYS A 34 -9.31 16.57 -8.96
C CYS A 34 -9.78 17.78 -9.78
N ASP A 35 -9.15 18.94 -9.63
CA ASP A 35 -9.46 20.19 -10.36
C ASP A 35 -9.30 20.02 -11.91
N GLY A 36 -10.15 19.17 -12.52
CA GLY A 36 -10.17 18.91 -13.96
C GLY A 36 -9.12 17.93 -14.48
N GLU A 37 -8.35 17.27 -13.62
CA GLU A 37 -7.47 16.16 -13.99
C GLU A 37 -8.16 14.82 -13.76
N ASP A 38 -7.98 13.87 -14.68
CA ASP A 38 -8.45 12.49 -14.48
C ASP A 38 -7.63 11.79 -13.39
N ALA A 39 -8.33 11.24 -12.40
CA ALA A 39 -7.72 10.37 -11.39
C ALA A 39 -8.06 8.91 -11.69
N ILE A 40 -7.06 8.05 -11.60
CA ILE A 40 -7.23 6.60 -11.73
C ILE A 40 -7.05 5.97 -10.36
N ILE A 41 -8.10 5.34 -9.83
CA ILE A 41 -8.09 4.70 -8.51
C ILE A 41 -8.35 3.21 -8.66
N HIS A 42 -7.30 2.42 -8.57
CA HIS A 42 -7.35 0.97 -8.77
C HIS A 42 -7.25 0.19 -7.47
N LEU A 43 -7.99 -0.92 -7.41
CA LEU A 43 -7.80 -1.98 -6.43
C LEU A 43 -7.03 -3.13 -7.08
N LYS A 44 -5.95 -3.59 -6.45
CA LYS A 44 -5.12 -4.71 -6.90
C LYS A 44 -4.95 -5.73 -5.78
N GLU A 45 -4.86 -6.98 -6.16
CA GLU A 45 -4.51 -8.05 -5.24
C GLU A 45 -3.00 -8.10 -5.03
N TRP A 46 -2.56 -8.56 -3.86
CA TRP A 46 -1.14 -8.62 -3.50
C TRP A 46 -0.27 -9.41 -4.51
N ASP A 47 -0.86 -10.39 -5.22
CA ASP A 47 -0.22 -11.29 -6.20
C ASP A 47 -0.47 -10.91 -7.68
N SER A 48 -0.92 -9.69 -7.94
CA SER A 48 -1.17 -9.18 -9.30
C SER A 48 0.08 -9.25 -10.18
N ASP A 49 -0.10 -9.26 -11.51
CA ASP A 49 1.01 -9.10 -12.45
C ASP A 49 1.56 -7.67 -12.38
N TRP A 50 2.52 -7.50 -11.47
CA TRP A 50 3.14 -6.20 -11.19
C TRP A 50 3.98 -5.67 -12.33
N LYS A 51 4.47 -6.53 -13.24
CA LYS A 51 5.23 -6.09 -14.40
C LYS A 51 4.32 -5.38 -15.40
N SER A 52 3.32 -6.07 -15.90
CA SER A 52 2.38 -5.50 -16.87
C SER A 52 1.62 -4.30 -16.30
N TYR A 53 1.32 -4.34 -14.99
CA TYR A 53 0.64 -3.22 -14.34
C TYR A 53 1.53 -1.98 -14.20
N ALA A 54 2.82 -2.14 -13.89
CA ALA A 54 3.76 -1.03 -13.85
C ALA A 54 4.01 -0.44 -15.25
N GLU A 55 4.09 -1.28 -16.29
CA GLU A 55 4.18 -0.84 -17.70
C GLU A 55 2.97 0.03 -18.08
N TYR A 56 1.76 -0.38 -17.67
CA TYR A 56 0.55 0.41 -17.86
C TYR A 56 0.63 1.77 -17.14
N ILE A 57 0.99 1.79 -15.83
CA ILE A 57 1.10 3.05 -15.08
C ILE A 57 2.17 3.95 -15.70
N ASN A 58 3.33 3.42 -16.05
CA ASN A 58 4.41 4.21 -16.66
C ASN A 58 3.98 4.83 -18.02
N SER A 59 3.09 4.16 -18.78
CA SER A 59 2.55 4.71 -20.04
C SER A 59 1.62 5.91 -19.83
N LEU A 60 1.12 6.13 -18.61
CA LEU A 60 0.33 7.30 -18.24
C LEU A 60 1.19 8.50 -17.83
N GLU A 61 2.51 8.31 -17.72
CA GLU A 61 3.50 9.33 -17.35
C GLU A 61 3.16 10.11 -16.06
N PRO A 62 2.73 9.46 -14.97
CA PRO A 62 2.46 10.16 -13.72
C PRO A 62 3.75 10.70 -13.12
N THR A 63 3.72 11.88 -12.51
CA THR A 63 4.87 12.42 -11.76
C THR A 63 5.05 11.70 -10.42
N GLU A 64 3.96 11.22 -9.85
CA GLU A 64 3.90 10.50 -8.59
C GLU A 64 2.75 9.48 -8.62
N VAL A 65 2.85 8.42 -7.81
CA VAL A 65 1.79 7.43 -7.55
C VAL A 65 1.58 7.28 -6.05
N LEU A 66 0.32 7.34 -5.58
CA LEU A 66 -0.02 7.01 -4.21
C LEU A 66 -0.41 5.53 -4.09
N ILE A 67 0.24 4.79 -3.18
CA ILE A 67 -0.07 3.39 -2.87
C ILE A 67 -0.59 3.29 -1.44
N CYS A 68 -1.80 2.77 -1.26
CA CYS A 68 -2.34 2.37 0.04
C CYS A 68 -2.32 0.84 0.10
N CYS A 69 -1.62 0.24 1.06
CA CYS A 69 -1.40 -1.21 1.08
C CYS A 69 -1.57 -1.81 2.47
N TYR A 70 -2.01 -3.07 2.49
CA TYR A 70 -2.24 -3.83 3.72
C TYR A 70 -1.57 -5.22 3.64
N SER A 71 -1.01 -5.69 4.78
CA SER A 71 -0.49 -7.05 4.95
C SER A 71 0.50 -7.45 3.84
N TRP A 72 0.30 -8.57 3.12
CA TRP A 72 1.13 -8.98 1.97
C TRP A 72 1.08 -7.99 0.79
N GLY A 73 0.02 -7.21 0.68
CA GLY A 73 0.00 -6.07 -0.25
C GLY A 73 1.12 -5.08 0.02
N GLY A 74 1.40 -4.79 1.31
CA GLY A 74 2.51 -3.97 1.75
C GLY A 74 3.87 -4.69 1.73
N GLY A 75 3.89 -5.99 2.05
CA GLY A 75 5.13 -6.76 2.15
C GLY A 75 5.64 -7.34 0.83
N TYR A 76 4.79 -7.49 -0.18
CA TYR A 76 5.16 -8.00 -1.49
C TYR A 76 4.66 -7.10 -2.63
N GLY A 77 3.37 -6.83 -2.72
CA GLY A 77 2.78 -6.10 -3.84
C GLY A 77 3.37 -4.71 -4.02
N MET A 78 3.41 -3.91 -2.97
CA MET A 78 3.96 -2.55 -3.00
C MET A 78 5.44 -2.53 -3.41
N PRO A 79 6.37 -3.33 -2.84
CA PRO A 79 7.74 -3.37 -3.30
C PRO A 79 7.90 -3.87 -4.74
N GLN A 80 7.04 -4.80 -5.20
CA GLN A 80 7.09 -5.27 -6.58
C GLN A 80 6.63 -4.22 -7.58
N LEU A 81 5.64 -3.40 -7.22
CA LEU A 81 5.16 -2.30 -8.05
C LEU A 81 6.16 -1.14 -8.04
N SER A 82 6.50 -0.60 -6.85
CA SER A 82 7.29 0.62 -6.70
C SER A 82 8.66 0.56 -7.38
N LYS A 83 9.36 -0.57 -7.33
CA LYS A 83 10.66 -0.74 -8.00
C LYS A 83 10.61 -0.69 -9.53
N ARG A 84 9.42 -0.79 -10.14
CA ARG A 84 9.19 -0.77 -11.58
C ARG A 84 8.61 0.56 -12.07
N LEU A 85 8.13 1.39 -11.16
CA LEU A 85 7.64 2.72 -11.50
C LEU A 85 8.80 3.68 -11.77
N GLN A 86 8.62 4.54 -12.77
CA GLN A 86 9.60 5.54 -13.20
C GLN A 86 9.40 6.92 -12.55
N CYS A 87 8.46 7.00 -11.59
CA CYS A 87 8.08 8.22 -10.88
C CYS A 87 8.32 8.06 -9.36
N ASP A 88 8.11 9.13 -8.61
CA ASP A 88 8.05 9.10 -7.15
C ASP A 88 6.82 8.30 -6.68
N VAL A 89 6.93 7.66 -5.51
CA VAL A 89 5.89 6.82 -4.93
C VAL A 89 5.66 7.22 -3.49
N SER A 90 4.45 7.69 -3.19
CA SER A 90 3.99 7.89 -1.81
C SER A 90 3.25 6.65 -1.31
N VAL A 91 3.50 6.24 -0.07
CA VAL A 91 2.94 4.99 0.49
C VAL A 91 2.25 5.25 1.82
N VAL A 92 1.03 4.74 1.95
CA VAL A 92 0.36 4.50 3.24
C VAL A 92 0.33 2.98 3.47
N ALA A 93 1.14 2.52 4.42
CA ALA A 93 1.27 1.10 4.75
C ALA A 93 0.52 0.77 6.05
N CYS A 94 -0.36 -0.22 5.98
CA CYS A 94 -1.13 -0.76 7.10
C CYS A 94 -0.67 -2.17 7.39
N ASP A 95 -0.03 -2.37 8.53
CA ASP A 95 0.47 -3.65 9.05
C ASP A 95 1.14 -4.53 7.97
N PRO A 96 2.15 -3.99 7.26
CA PRO A 96 2.76 -4.68 6.13
C PRO A 96 3.51 -5.92 6.60
N VAL A 97 3.24 -7.07 5.98
CA VAL A 97 3.86 -8.36 6.31
C VAL A 97 4.73 -8.83 5.16
N TYR A 98 6.01 -9.05 5.43
CA TYR A 98 6.97 -9.52 4.43
C TYR A 98 6.52 -10.86 3.82
N HIS A 99 6.57 -10.94 2.51
CA HIS A 99 6.33 -12.15 1.76
C HIS A 99 7.44 -12.38 0.74
N SER A 100 8.15 -13.50 0.88
CA SER A 100 9.13 -13.87 -0.15
C SER A 100 8.47 -14.51 -1.36
N PRO A 101 8.88 -14.17 -2.59
CA PRO A 101 8.38 -14.78 -3.81
C PRO A 101 8.85 -16.23 -3.98
N THR A 102 9.87 -16.67 -3.23
CA THR A 102 10.45 -18.02 -3.35
C THR A 102 10.13 -18.88 -2.12
N ILE A 103 10.00 -20.22 -2.34
CA ILE A 103 9.76 -21.16 -1.25
C ILE A 103 10.90 -21.13 -0.23
N LEU A 104 12.15 -21.08 -0.68
CA LEU A 104 13.33 -20.99 0.20
C LEU A 104 13.35 -19.67 0.97
N GLY A 105 13.02 -18.56 0.33
CA GLY A 105 12.94 -17.26 0.99
C GLY A 105 11.85 -17.18 2.06
N ARG A 106 10.77 -17.99 1.99
CA ARG A 106 9.75 -18.07 3.04
C ARG A 106 10.30 -18.58 4.36
N TRP A 107 11.26 -19.49 4.36
CA TRP A 107 11.94 -19.95 5.57
C TRP A 107 12.78 -18.85 6.19
N TRP A 108 13.49 -18.04 5.39
CA TRP A 108 14.28 -16.91 5.88
C TRP A 108 13.42 -15.75 6.40
N ALA A 109 12.19 -15.59 5.92
CA ALA A 109 11.26 -14.57 6.39
C ALA A 109 10.95 -14.69 7.91
N PHE A 110 11.14 -15.87 8.51
CA PHE A 110 11.05 -16.03 9.97
C PHE A 110 12.20 -15.39 10.75
N PHE A 111 13.31 -15.09 10.08
CA PHE A 111 14.54 -14.62 10.75
C PHE A 111 14.88 -13.16 10.45
N ASP A 112 14.53 -12.65 9.28
CA ASP A 112 14.80 -11.25 8.90
C ASP A 112 13.55 -10.65 8.20
N ARG A 113 12.62 -10.20 9.04
CA ARG A 113 11.31 -9.67 8.65
C ARG A 113 11.43 -8.17 8.37
N LYS A 114 12.13 -7.81 7.29
CA LYS A 114 12.28 -6.43 6.84
C LYS A 114 11.81 -6.27 5.41
N ILE A 115 11.01 -5.25 5.17
CA ILE A 115 10.54 -4.90 3.84
C ILE A 115 11.42 -3.77 3.32
N LYS A 116 12.26 -4.10 2.33
CA LYS A 116 13.16 -3.14 1.70
C LYS A 116 12.40 -2.32 0.64
N LEU A 117 12.37 -1.02 0.85
CA LEU A 117 11.78 -0.04 -0.06
C LEU A 117 12.80 0.42 -1.11
N ASP A 118 12.33 0.72 -2.31
CA ASP A 118 13.14 1.33 -3.36
C ASP A 118 13.35 2.83 -3.08
N LYS A 119 14.39 3.40 -3.69
CA LYS A 119 14.83 4.80 -3.48
C LYS A 119 13.81 5.87 -3.87
N ASN A 120 12.83 5.54 -4.71
CA ASN A 120 11.75 6.43 -5.11
C ASN A 120 10.56 6.44 -4.14
N VAL A 121 10.59 5.61 -3.07
CA VAL A 121 9.47 5.45 -2.14
C VAL A 121 9.58 6.40 -0.95
N THR A 122 8.52 7.16 -0.71
CA THR A 122 8.27 7.95 0.51
C THR A 122 7.11 7.33 1.28
N VAL A 123 7.31 6.90 2.53
CA VAL A 123 6.24 6.42 3.40
C VAL A 123 5.65 7.62 4.14
N VAL A 124 4.41 7.98 3.81
CA VAL A 124 3.67 9.11 4.40
C VAL A 124 2.71 8.69 5.51
N GLY A 125 2.36 7.40 5.57
CA GLY A 125 1.59 6.77 6.64
C GLY A 125 2.08 5.36 6.91
N TRP A 126 2.33 5.02 8.17
CA TRP A 126 2.73 3.66 8.59
C TRP A 126 2.02 3.29 9.88
N LEU A 127 1.12 2.30 9.76
CA LEU A 127 0.33 1.75 10.86
C LEU A 127 0.73 0.30 11.11
N SER A 128 0.80 -0.07 12.38
CA SER A 128 0.99 -1.44 12.85
C SER A 128 0.06 -1.75 14.01
N GLN A 129 -0.13 -3.02 14.31
CA GLN A 129 -0.98 -3.49 15.40
C GLN A 129 -0.14 -4.11 16.54
N ARG A 130 -0.78 -4.30 17.71
CA ARG A 130 -0.21 -4.98 18.89
C ARG A 130 -1.03 -6.18 19.37
N GLY A 131 -2.15 -6.48 18.70
CA GLY A 131 -3.16 -7.39 19.23
C GLY A 131 -2.85 -8.87 19.04
N ASP A 132 -2.01 -9.25 18.10
CA ASP A 132 -1.69 -10.64 17.82
C ASP A 132 -0.21 -10.90 17.44
N ARG A 133 0.11 -12.18 17.14
CA ARG A 133 1.47 -12.62 16.81
C ARG A 133 1.89 -12.32 15.37
N LEU A 134 0.97 -11.81 14.55
CA LEU A 134 1.24 -11.45 13.15
C LEU A 134 1.60 -9.96 13.06
N ASP A 135 2.52 -9.51 13.91
CA ASP A 135 3.01 -8.12 13.85
C ASP A 135 3.51 -7.77 12.45
N GLY A 136 3.19 -6.56 12.02
CA GLY A 136 3.73 -5.99 10.79
C GLY A 136 5.25 -5.91 10.80
N ASP A 137 5.85 -6.06 9.64
CA ASP A 137 7.30 -6.05 9.49
C ASP A 137 7.86 -4.63 9.28
N LYS A 138 9.10 -4.44 9.67
CA LYS A 138 9.77 -3.13 9.57
C LYS A 138 10.02 -2.72 8.13
N LEU A 139 9.62 -1.50 7.80
CA LEU A 139 10.00 -0.85 6.56
C LEU A 139 11.42 -0.26 6.69
N ILE A 140 12.26 -0.50 5.69
CA ILE A 140 13.64 0.02 5.65
C ILE A 140 14.01 0.54 4.26
N GLY A 141 14.90 1.52 4.20
CA GLY A 141 15.33 2.15 2.93
C GLY A 141 14.35 3.25 2.49
N GLY A 142 14.12 3.34 1.16
CA GLY A 142 13.28 4.40 0.62
C GLY A 142 13.92 5.79 0.62
N LYS A 143 13.17 6.80 0.13
CA LYS A 143 13.54 8.22 0.13
C LYS A 143 13.34 8.82 1.54
N SER A 144 12.21 8.49 2.18
CA SER A 144 11.91 8.82 3.57
C SER A 144 10.85 7.88 4.14
N ILE A 145 10.85 7.71 5.46
CA ILE A 145 9.87 6.88 6.17
C ILE A 145 9.34 7.70 7.37
N CYS A 146 8.02 7.88 7.44
CA CYS A 146 7.39 8.51 8.59
C CYS A 146 7.47 7.61 9.83
N ARG A 147 7.17 8.17 10.99
CA ARG A 147 7.13 7.41 12.23
C ARG A 147 5.98 6.39 12.21
N GLU A 148 6.28 5.17 12.58
CA GLU A 148 5.30 4.11 12.82
C GLU A 148 4.31 4.52 13.92
N ARG A 149 3.03 4.25 13.68
CA ARG A 149 1.95 4.40 14.66
C ARG A 149 1.37 3.04 14.96
N THR A 150 1.33 2.66 16.23
CA THR A 150 0.86 1.34 16.66
C THR A 150 -0.50 1.49 17.35
N PHE A 151 -1.44 0.60 17.03
CA PHE A 151 -2.81 0.61 17.51
C PHE A 151 -3.20 -0.75 18.12
N ASP A 152 -4.20 -0.75 18.98
CA ASP A 152 -4.73 -1.95 19.65
C ASP A 152 -5.79 -2.63 18.76
N TYR A 153 -5.35 -3.17 17.63
CA TYR A 153 -6.10 -4.01 16.72
C TYR A 153 -5.40 -5.35 16.56
N ASP A 154 -6.08 -6.36 16.04
CA ASP A 154 -5.45 -7.55 15.48
C ASP A 154 -5.13 -7.33 13.98
N HIS A 155 -4.31 -8.22 13.42
CA HIS A 155 -3.89 -8.14 12.02
C HIS A 155 -5.08 -8.13 11.04
N THR A 156 -6.15 -8.87 11.36
CA THR A 156 -7.28 -9.04 10.45
C THR A 156 -8.32 -7.92 10.52
N SER A 157 -8.25 -7.06 11.52
CA SER A 157 -9.19 -5.96 11.75
C SER A 157 -8.61 -4.57 11.50
N ILE A 158 -7.28 -4.42 11.56
CA ILE A 158 -6.63 -3.10 11.44
C ILE A 158 -6.87 -2.44 10.08
N ASP A 159 -7.05 -3.19 9.00
CA ASP A 159 -7.36 -2.64 7.68
C ASP A 159 -8.77 -2.04 7.57
N ASN A 160 -9.68 -2.38 8.50
CA ASN A 160 -10.98 -1.74 8.67
C ASN A 160 -10.97 -0.61 9.70
N SER A 161 -9.81 -0.29 10.29
CA SER A 161 -9.75 0.72 11.33
C SER A 161 -10.02 2.12 10.79
N PRO A 162 -10.77 2.96 11.53
CA PRO A 162 -10.96 4.36 11.16
C PRO A 162 -9.65 5.11 10.99
N GLU A 163 -8.63 4.77 11.77
CA GLU A 163 -7.32 5.42 11.73
C GLU A 163 -6.61 5.17 10.39
N TYR A 164 -6.64 3.92 9.89
CA TYR A 164 -6.06 3.61 8.58
C TYR A 164 -6.79 4.36 7.46
N HIS A 165 -8.12 4.28 7.45
CA HIS A 165 -8.94 4.95 6.44
C HIS A 165 -8.74 6.47 6.48
N GLN A 166 -8.73 7.10 7.65
CA GLN A 166 -8.49 8.55 7.79
C GLN A 166 -7.12 8.97 7.26
N ILE A 167 -6.06 8.22 7.59
CA ILE A 167 -4.70 8.52 7.11
C ILE A 167 -4.61 8.35 5.60
N ALA A 168 -5.18 7.28 5.04
CA ALA A 168 -5.18 7.02 3.60
C ALA A 168 -6.01 8.08 2.83
N VAL A 169 -7.19 8.44 3.33
CA VAL A 169 -8.03 9.48 2.74
C VAL A 169 -7.36 10.85 2.81
N LEU A 170 -6.70 11.20 3.93
CA LEU A 170 -5.96 12.45 4.06
C LEU A 170 -4.77 12.50 3.07
N ALA A 171 -4.01 11.42 2.97
CA ALA A 171 -2.91 11.32 2.00
C ALA A 171 -3.43 11.45 0.55
N ALA A 172 -4.56 10.79 0.23
CA ALA A 172 -5.19 10.89 -1.08
C ALA A 172 -5.66 12.31 -1.40
N LYS A 173 -6.34 12.99 -0.47
CA LYS A 173 -6.76 14.40 -0.64
C LYS A 173 -5.56 15.30 -0.92
N THR A 174 -4.50 15.19 -0.11
CA THR A 174 -3.26 15.97 -0.33
C THR A 174 -2.68 15.68 -1.70
N TYR A 175 -2.59 14.40 -2.10
CA TYR A 175 -2.05 13.97 -3.39
C TYR A 175 -2.88 14.47 -4.58
N LEU A 176 -4.22 14.46 -4.49
CA LEU A 176 -5.11 14.90 -5.57
C LEU A 176 -5.09 16.42 -5.76
N GLN A 177 -4.71 17.19 -4.74
CA GLN A 177 -4.69 18.66 -4.75
C GLN A 177 -3.33 19.26 -5.14
N THR A 178 -2.27 18.44 -5.28
CA THR A 178 -0.93 18.86 -5.75
C THR A 178 -0.80 18.71 -7.26
#